data_3dedc77dd1016b8faaf38073431f211a
#
_entry.id   3dedc77dd1016b8faaf38073431f211a
#
_cell.length_a   1.000
_cell.length_b   1.000
_cell.length_c   1.000
_cell.angle_alpha   90.00
_cell.angle_beta   90.00
_cell.angle_gamma   90.00
#
_symmetry.space_group_name_H-M   'P 1'
#
loop_
_entity.id
_entity.type
_entity.pdbx_description
1 polymer ?
#
loop_
_entity_poly.entity_id
_entity_poly.type
_entity_poly.pdbx_seq_one_letter_code
_entity_poly.pdbx_strand_id
1 'polypeptide(L)'
;REIGLIIVDEAHIVTTWGVGFRPDYWYLGGYINRLRNQIQTKWNKDKKVAHFPICAFTATAVNGGLDDSVSETIISLYMENPIKYIGYVKRDNIRFNISVRKSNKLANPVYEEKKATDLISRINEWIAANTKTIAYFPYASYAGDALRGIKSFAGKTFDRDKVALYTGRNLDDVSTAVLAERKRKAFDEFRSGEKPVMLATKAFGMGVDINNIVNVYHYAVTGNLC
;
A
#
# COMPACT_ATOMS: atom_id res chain seq x y z
N ARG A 1 -2.25 -35.60 -5.31
CA ARG A 1 -1.26 -34.58 -4.90
C ARG A 1 -1.51 -34.27 -3.43
N GLU A 2 -0.45 -34.25 -2.63
CA GLU A 2 -0.49 -33.93 -1.20
C GLU A 2 -0.03 -32.49 -1.00
N ILE A 3 -0.67 -31.79 -0.04
CA ILE A 3 -0.26 -30.44 0.38
C ILE A 3 0.70 -30.62 1.55
N GLY A 4 1.95 -30.19 1.38
CA GLY A 4 2.98 -30.26 2.44
C GLY A 4 3.06 -29.01 3.31
N LEU A 5 2.71 -27.84 2.75
CA LEU A 5 2.83 -26.54 3.42
C LEU A 5 1.93 -25.52 2.72
N ILE A 6 1.33 -24.60 3.48
CA ILE A 6 0.71 -23.39 2.95
C ILE A 6 1.51 -22.18 3.44
N ILE A 7 1.88 -21.32 2.50
CA ILE A 7 2.54 -20.04 2.78
C ILE A 7 1.56 -18.91 2.46
N VAL A 8 1.34 -18.03 3.42
CA VAL A 8 0.54 -16.81 3.27
C VAL A 8 1.48 -15.62 3.41
N ASP A 9 1.81 -15.00 2.28
CA ASP A 9 2.59 -13.77 2.27
C ASP A 9 1.66 -12.56 2.45
N GLU A 10 2.19 -11.44 2.94
CA GLU A 10 1.42 -10.25 3.31
C GLU A 10 0.20 -10.57 4.19
N ALA A 11 0.41 -11.45 5.15
CA ALA A 11 -0.68 -12.04 5.95
C ALA A 11 -1.54 -10.99 6.71
N HIS A 12 -1.02 -9.78 6.93
CA HIS A 12 -1.80 -8.66 7.51
C HIS A 12 -3.03 -8.29 6.66
N ILE A 13 -3.04 -8.61 5.36
CA ILE A 13 -4.18 -8.34 4.47
C ILE A 13 -5.43 -9.11 4.91
N VAL A 14 -5.27 -10.26 5.56
CA VAL A 14 -6.40 -11.08 6.05
C VAL A 14 -7.28 -10.28 7.02
N THR A 15 -6.68 -9.40 7.81
CA THR A 15 -7.39 -8.60 8.84
C THR A 15 -7.70 -7.18 8.37
N THR A 16 -6.73 -6.50 7.81
CA THR A 16 -6.78 -5.05 7.58
C THR A 16 -7.53 -4.67 6.29
N TRP A 17 -7.47 -5.51 5.24
CA TRP A 17 -7.92 -5.16 3.89
C TRP A 17 -8.94 -6.13 3.30
N GLY A 18 -9.20 -7.27 3.98
CA GLY A 18 -9.98 -8.37 3.43
C GLY A 18 -11.40 -7.99 3.04
N VAL A 19 -12.10 -7.22 3.88
CA VAL A 19 -13.52 -6.96 3.71
C VAL A 19 -13.82 -6.04 2.51
N GLY A 20 -12.99 -5.04 2.26
CA GLY A 20 -13.27 -4.01 1.25
C GLY A 20 -12.44 -4.09 -0.03
N PHE A 21 -11.28 -4.74 0.00
CA PHE A 21 -10.32 -4.68 -1.11
C PHE A 21 -9.99 -6.06 -1.71
N ARG A 22 -9.88 -7.10 -0.88
CA ARG A 22 -9.60 -8.47 -1.31
C ARG A 22 -10.45 -9.47 -0.51
N PRO A 23 -11.71 -9.63 -0.83
CA PRO A 23 -12.62 -10.53 -0.12
C PRO A 23 -12.11 -11.98 -0.11
N ASP A 24 -11.35 -12.39 -1.12
CA ASP A 24 -10.75 -13.73 -1.18
C ASP A 24 -9.82 -14.02 0.00
N TYR A 25 -9.06 -13.02 0.47
CA TYR A 25 -8.22 -13.17 1.66
C TYR A 25 -9.04 -13.35 2.94
N TRP A 26 -10.18 -12.70 3.03
CA TRP A 26 -11.10 -12.87 4.16
C TRP A 26 -11.60 -14.31 4.30
N TYR A 27 -11.87 -14.95 3.16
CA TYR A 27 -12.34 -16.34 3.14
C TYR A 27 -11.22 -17.37 3.18
N LEU A 28 -9.96 -16.96 3.04
CA LEU A 28 -8.81 -17.87 2.92
C LEU A 28 -8.70 -18.82 4.12
N GLY A 29 -8.80 -18.30 5.35
CA GLY A 29 -8.71 -19.10 6.56
C GLY A 29 -9.82 -20.16 6.64
N GLY A 30 -11.07 -19.76 6.37
CA GLY A 30 -12.20 -20.68 6.30
C GLY A 30 -12.03 -21.75 5.24
N TYR A 31 -11.46 -21.40 4.07
CA TYR A 31 -11.17 -22.36 3.02
C TYR A 31 -10.08 -23.35 3.45
N ILE A 32 -8.99 -22.86 4.03
CA ILE A 32 -7.89 -23.70 4.54
C ILE A 32 -8.41 -24.67 5.62
N ASN A 33 -9.21 -24.19 6.55
CA ASN A 33 -9.80 -24.99 7.61
C ASN A 33 -10.72 -26.09 7.03
N ARG A 34 -11.57 -25.76 6.05
CA ARG A 34 -12.41 -26.72 5.36
C ARG A 34 -11.57 -27.78 4.64
N LEU A 35 -10.50 -27.38 3.97
CA LEU A 35 -9.58 -28.27 3.29
C LEU A 35 -8.90 -29.25 4.26
N ARG A 36 -8.43 -28.76 5.42
CA ARG A 36 -7.89 -29.59 6.50
C ARG A 36 -8.90 -30.64 6.95
N ASN A 37 -10.12 -30.25 7.21
CA ASN A 37 -11.17 -31.15 7.67
C ASN A 37 -11.52 -32.21 6.63
N GLN A 38 -11.56 -31.88 5.36
CA GLN A 38 -11.80 -32.82 4.27
C GLN A 38 -10.66 -33.84 4.15
N ILE A 39 -9.40 -33.39 4.23
CA ILE A 39 -8.23 -34.27 4.18
C ILE A 39 -8.21 -35.13 5.43
N GLN A 40 -8.45 -34.59 6.61
CA GLN A 40 -8.52 -35.32 7.88
C GLN A 40 -9.55 -36.44 7.82
N THR A 41 -10.75 -36.18 7.32
CA THR A 41 -11.82 -37.17 7.18
C THR A 41 -11.42 -38.29 6.24
N LYS A 42 -10.72 -38.03 5.16
CA LYS A 42 -10.20 -38.98 4.21
C LYS A 42 -9.09 -39.84 4.83
N TRP A 43 -8.18 -39.24 5.60
CA TRP A 43 -7.00 -39.90 6.16
C TRP A 43 -7.28 -40.64 7.48
N ASN A 44 -8.35 -40.27 8.20
CA ASN A 44 -8.78 -41.01 9.39
C ASN A 44 -9.11 -42.49 9.09
N LYS A 45 -9.51 -42.79 7.85
CA LYS A 45 -9.69 -44.17 7.41
C LYS A 45 -8.39 -44.96 7.41
N ASP A 46 -7.24 -44.29 7.19
CA ASP A 46 -5.91 -44.87 7.12
C ASP A 46 -5.09 -44.65 8.43
N LYS A 47 -5.71 -44.14 9.50
CA LYS A 47 -5.05 -43.79 10.78
C LYS A 47 -3.88 -42.81 10.66
N LYS A 48 -3.86 -41.99 9.61
CA LYS A 48 -2.87 -40.92 9.39
C LYS A 48 -3.46 -39.58 9.79
N VAL A 49 -2.69 -38.73 10.45
CA VAL A 49 -3.09 -37.36 10.79
C VAL A 49 -2.66 -36.41 9.66
N ALA A 50 -3.62 -35.79 9.01
CA ALA A 50 -3.34 -34.80 7.97
C ALA A 50 -3.05 -33.43 8.58
N HIS A 51 -1.82 -33.19 8.90
CA HIS A 51 -1.38 -31.86 9.32
C HIS A 51 -0.43 -31.27 8.28
N PHE A 52 -0.88 -30.27 7.55
CA PHE A 52 0.03 -29.39 6.83
C PHE A 52 0.18 -28.08 7.63
N PRO A 53 1.41 -27.60 7.87
CA PRO A 53 1.64 -26.35 8.55
C PRO A 53 1.22 -25.15 7.70
N ILE A 54 0.90 -24.05 8.36
CA ILE A 54 0.71 -22.74 7.73
C ILE A 54 1.83 -21.83 8.21
N CYS A 55 2.52 -21.19 7.28
CA CYS A 55 3.47 -20.12 7.56
C CYS A 55 2.88 -18.81 7.07
N ALA A 56 2.70 -17.85 7.98
CA ALA A 56 2.22 -16.50 7.67
C ALA A 56 3.37 -15.51 7.80
N PHE A 57 3.61 -14.73 6.75
CA PHE A 57 4.66 -13.73 6.70
C PHE A 57 4.06 -12.34 6.50
N THR A 58 4.59 -11.36 7.19
CA THR A 58 4.26 -9.94 6.96
C THR A 58 5.38 -9.06 7.50
N ALA A 59 5.65 -7.94 6.82
CA ALA A 59 6.58 -6.92 7.28
C ALA A 59 5.91 -5.86 8.16
N THR A 60 4.56 -5.81 8.17
CA THR A 60 3.77 -4.76 8.80
C THR A 60 2.73 -5.34 9.73
N ALA A 61 3.14 -5.92 10.86
CA ALA A 61 2.23 -6.43 11.86
C ALA A 61 2.43 -5.71 13.19
N VAL A 62 1.33 -5.44 13.87
CA VAL A 62 1.32 -4.95 15.25
C VAL A 62 1.11 -6.16 16.16
N ASN A 63 1.98 -6.33 17.14
CA ASN A 63 1.88 -7.40 18.13
C ASN A 63 1.54 -6.79 19.50
N GLY A 64 0.37 -7.14 20.00
CA GLY A 64 -0.15 -6.62 21.25
C GLY A 64 -0.85 -5.25 21.14
N GLY A 65 -1.51 -4.85 22.22
CA GLY A 65 -2.30 -3.61 22.26
C GLY A 65 -3.72 -3.76 21.69
N LEU A 66 -4.34 -2.61 21.37
CA LEU A 66 -5.73 -2.58 20.89
C LEU A 66 -5.86 -3.06 19.44
N ASP A 67 -4.79 -2.93 18.65
CA ASP A 67 -4.76 -3.27 17.21
C ASP A 67 -3.79 -4.43 16.96
N ASP A 68 -3.93 -5.54 17.71
CA ASP A 68 -3.06 -6.72 17.60
C ASP A 68 -3.36 -7.52 16.32
N SER A 69 -2.83 -7.06 15.20
CA SER A 69 -3.01 -7.71 13.90
C SER A 69 -2.35 -9.10 13.81
N VAL A 70 -1.36 -9.40 14.67
CA VAL A 70 -0.77 -10.74 14.76
C VAL A 70 -1.78 -11.73 15.30
N SER A 71 -2.42 -11.42 16.42
CA SER A 71 -3.44 -12.29 17.01
C SER A 71 -4.67 -12.43 16.11
N GLU A 72 -5.11 -11.36 15.47
CA GLU A 72 -6.20 -11.40 14.49
C GLU A 72 -5.86 -12.29 13.28
N THR A 73 -4.63 -12.20 12.76
CA THR A 73 -4.17 -13.06 11.64
C THR A 73 -4.17 -14.52 12.04
N ILE A 74 -3.70 -14.85 13.25
CA ILE A 74 -3.70 -16.22 13.78
C ILE A 74 -5.12 -16.79 13.82
N ILE A 75 -6.07 -16.02 14.37
CA ILE A 75 -7.48 -16.40 14.46
C ILE A 75 -8.08 -16.57 13.05
N SER A 76 -7.87 -15.59 12.17
CA SER A 76 -8.43 -15.57 10.81
C SER A 76 -7.92 -16.71 9.95
N LEU A 77 -6.68 -17.15 10.13
CA LEU A 77 -6.08 -18.28 9.41
C LEU A 77 -6.29 -19.63 10.11
N TYR A 78 -7.00 -19.68 11.22
CA TYR A 78 -7.19 -20.90 12.03
C TYR A 78 -5.86 -21.59 12.37
N MET A 79 -4.87 -20.80 12.81
CA MET A 79 -3.58 -21.31 13.22
C MET A 79 -3.65 -21.81 14.67
N GLU A 80 -3.36 -23.08 14.88
CA GLU A 80 -3.36 -23.69 16.21
C GLU A 80 -1.95 -23.64 16.83
N ASN A 81 -1.80 -23.02 17.99
CA ASN A 81 -0.53 -22.90 18.73
C ASN A 81 0.67 -22.49 17.86
N PRO A 82 0.60 -21.40 17.08
CA PRO A 82 1.66 -21.02 16.18
C PRO A 82 2.91 -20.56 16.95
N ILE A 83 4.08 -20.92 16.42
CA ILE A 83 5.33 -20.31 16.87
C ILE A 83 5.42 -18.91 16.25
N LYS A 84 5.64 -17.90 17.08
CA LYS A 84 5.73 -16.49 16.64
C LYS A 84 7.19 -16.07 16.58
N TYR A 85 7.63 -15.60 15.42
CA TYR A 85 8.93 -14.95 15.22
C TYR A 85 8.68 -13.48 14.95
N ILE A 86 8.87 -12.64 15.97
CA ILE A 86 8.60 -11.20 15.89
C ILE A 86 9.91 -10.45 16.01
N GLY A 87 10.26 -9.75 14.94
CA GLY A 87 11.41 -8.86 14.90
C GLY A 87 10.99 -7.40 15.10
N TYR A 88 11.65 -6.71 15.98
CA TYR A 88 11.50 -5.26 16.12
C TYR A 88 12.49 -4.57 15.16
N VAL A 89 11.98 -4.06 14.05
CA VAL A 89 12.82 -3.35 13.08
C VAL A 89 12.64 -1.85 13.28
N LYS A 90 13.49 -1.24 14.09
CA LYS A 90 13.62 0.20 14.13
C LYS A 90 14.35 0.68 12.87
N ARG A 91 13.72 1.54 12.12
CA ARG A 91 14.25 2.12 10.88
C ARG A 91 14.92 3.45 11.17
N ASP A 92 16.13 3.44 11.75
CA ASP A 92 16.87 4.65 12.15
C ASP A 92 17.23 5.57 10.95
N ASN A 93 17.16 5.02 9.75
CA ASN A 93 17.34 5.78 8.50
C ASN A 93 16.10 6.55 8.04
N ILE A 94 14.94 6.35 8.68
CA ILE A 94 13.70 7.06 8.34
C ILE A 94 13.46 8.20 9.34
N ARG A 95 13.28 9.41 8.83
CA ARG A 95 12.93 10.60 9.60
C ARG A 95 11.51 11.03 9.27
N PHE A 96 10.68 11.18 10.29
CA PHE A 96 9.30 11.65 10.14
C PHE A 96 9.26 13.17 10.33
N ASN A 97 8.75 13.88 9.32
CA ASN A 97 8.47 15.30 9.38
C ASN A 97 6.95 15.51 9.31
N ILE A 98 6.36 15.95 10.42
CA ILE A 98 4.91 16.15 10.52
C ILE A 98 4.61 17.63 10.52
N SER A 99 3.86 18.10 9.53
CA SER A 99 3.36 19.48 9.47
C SER A 99 1.89 19.51 9.87
N VAL A 100 1.59 20.14 11.00
CA VAL A 100 0.21 20.29 11.49
C VAL A 100 -0.33 21.65 11.04
N ARG A 101 -1.45 21.61 10.30
CA ARG A 101 -2.18 22.80 9.91
C ARG A 101 -3.60 22.74 10.46
N LYS A 102 -4.00 23.76 11.19
CA LYS A 102 -5.36 23.87 11.71
C LYS A 102 -6.26 24.48 10.64
N SER A 103 -7.41 23.85 10.40
CA SER A 103 -8.50 24.43 9.61
C SER A 103 -9.77 24.40 10.46
N ASN A 104 -10.49 25.52 10.48
CA ASN A 104 -11.72 25.66 11.26
C ASN A 104 -12.94 25.03 10.56
N LYS A 105 -12.80 24.55 9.33
CA LYS A 105 -13.87 23.91 8.55
C LYS A 105 -13.31 22.78 7.71
N LEU A 106 -14.00 21.63 7.73
CA LEU A 106 -13.87 20.61 6.71
C LEU A 106 -14.18 21.25 5.33
N ALA A 107 -13.32 21.02 4.32
CA ALA A 107 -13.45 21.61 2.99
C ALA A 107 -13.33 23.15 2.92
N ASN A 108 -12.30 23.71 3.53
CA ASN A 108 -11.98 25.13 3.37
C ASN A 108 -11.14 25.31 2.07
N PRO A 109 -11.64 26.03 1.04
CA PRO A 109 -10.93 26.25 -0.22
C PRO A 109 -9.56 26.91 -0.02
N VAL A 110 -9.44 27.86 0.90
CA VAL A 110 -8.18 28.54 1.23
C VAL A 110 -7.16 27.56 1.83
N TYR A 111 -7.63 26.59 2.64
CA TYR A 111 -6.76 25.56 3.19
C TYR A 111 -6.24 24.64 2.09
N GLU A 112 -7.12 24.16 1.20
CA GLU A 112 -6.74 23.29 0.08
C GLU A 112 -5.80 23.99 -0.89
N GLU A 113 -6.01 25.28 -1.14
CA GLU A 113 -5.12 26.07 -2.00
C GLU A 113 -3.72 26.25 -1.39
N LYS A 114 -3.62 26.55 -0.10
CA LYS A 114 -2.33 26.63 0.61
C LYS A 114 -1.60 25.29 0.59
N LYS A 115 -2.33 24.21 0.83
CA LYS A 115 -1.80 22.85 0.80
C LYS A 115 -1.28 22.47 -0.59
N ALA A 116 -2.02 22.84 -1.64
CA ALA A 116 -1.59 22.64 -3.02
C ALA A 116 -0.33 23.47 -3.35
N THR A 117 -0.27 24.74 -2.92
CA THR A 117 0.89 25.61 -3.10
C THR A 117 2.14 25.00 -2.46
N ASP A 118 2.04 24.51 -1.24
CA ASP A 118 3.16 23.86 -0.55
C ASP A 118 3.65 22.62 -1.29
N LEU A 119 2.72 21.77 -1.75
CA LEU A 119 3.11 20.57 -2.51
C LEU A 119 3.85 20.94 -3.79
N ILE A 120 3.35 21.95 -4.54
CA ILE A 120 3.97 22.36 -5.80
C ILE A 120 5.37 22.95 -5.55
N SER A 121 5.55 23.74 -4.49
CA SER A 121 6.88 24.22 -4.09
C SER A 121 7.85 23.06 -3.84
N ARG A 122 7.40 22.05 -3.10
CA ARG A 122 8.20 20.85 -2.83
C ARG A 122 8.49 20.05 -4.09
N ILE A 123 7.52 19.90 -4.98
CA ILE A 123 7.74 19.21 -6.26
C ILE A 123 8.86 19.91 -7.04
N ASN A 124 8.85 21.24 -7.13
CA ASN A 124 9.91 22.01 -7.79
C ASN A 124 11.27 21.82 -7.11
N GLU A 125 11.31 21.81 -5.78
CA GLU A 125 12.53 21.52 -5.02
C GLU A 125 13.07 20.12 -5.32
N TRP A 126 12.21 19.10 -5.34
CA TRP A 126 12.61 17.73 -5.63
C TRP A 126 13.09 17.54 -7.07
N ILE A 127 12.44 18.20 -8.03
CA ILE A 127 12.86 18.21 -9.43
C ILE A 127 14.23 18.88 -9.56
N ALA A 128 14.40 20.07 -8.99
CA ALA A 128 15.66 20.81 -9.03
C ALA A 128 16.83 20.05 -8.40
N ALA A 129 16.58 19.36 -7.30
CA ALA A 129 17.56 18.52 -6.62
C ALA A 129 17.75 17.13 -7.27
N ASN A 130 16.97 16.81 -8.31
CA ASN A 130 16.87 15.48 -8.91
C ASN A 130 16.66 14.37 -7.86
N THR A 131 15.82 14.64 -6.86
CA THR A 131 15.61 13.77 -5.71
C THR A 131 14.44 12.83 -5.95
N LYS A 132 14.71 11.53 -5.95
CA LYS A 132 13.69 10.51 -6.16
C LYS A 132 12.68 10.52 -5.01
N THR A 133 11.45 10.96 -5.31
CA THR A 133 10.40 11.23 -4.33
C THR A 133 9.05 10.65 -4.74
N ILE A 134 8.34 10.05 -3.80
CA ILE A 134 6.94 9.62 -3.98
C ILE A 134 6.03 10.54 -3.18
N ALA A 135 5.02 11.11 -3.84
CA ALA A 135 3.94 11.86 -3.21
C ALA A 135 2.65 11.05 -3.25
N TYR A 136 2.21 10.56 -2.10
CA TYR A 136 0.98 9.78 -1.97
C TYR A 136 -0.24 10.65 -1.78
N PHE A 137 -1.28 10.35 -2.55
CA PHE A 137 -2.59 10.98 -2.48
C PHE A 137 -3.66 9.99 -2.01
N PRO A 138 -4.64 10.44 -1.22
CA PRO A 138 -5.73 9.58 -0.76
C PRO A 138 -6.64 9.13 -1.92
N TYR A 139 -6.79 9.99 -2.94
CA TYR A 139 -7.64 9.74 -4.10
C TYR A 139 -6.89 9.97 -5.41
N ALA A 140 -7.18 9.12 -6.41
CA ALA A 140 -6.61 9.22 -7.75
C ALA A 140 -6.93 10.57 -8.42
N SER A 141 -8.15 11.10 -8.20
CA SER A 141 -8.56 12.41 -8.73
C SER A 141 -7.64 13.53 -8.25
N TYR A 142 -7.23 13.54 -6.98
CA TYR A 142 -6.35 14.58 -6.45
C TYR A 142 -4.95 14.51 -7.08
N ALA A 143 -4.41 13.32 -7.27
CA ALA A 143 -3.15 13.15 -7.97
C ALA A 143 -3.23 13.62 -9.44
N GLY A 144 -4.34 13.30 -10.11
CA GLY A 144 -4.62 13.76 -11.46
C GLY A 144 -4.82 15.27 -11.56
N ASP A 145 -5.56 15.87 -10.63
CA ASP A 145 -5.78 17.32 -10.56
C ASP A 145 -4.45 18.07 -10.35
N ALA A 146 -3.56 17.52 -9.51
CA ALA A 146 -2.23 18.07 -9.29
C ALA A 146 -1.39 18.06 -10.57
N LEU A 147 -1.33 16.91 -11.27
CA LEU A 147 -0.58 16.80 -12.51
C LEU A 147 -1.12 17.72 -13.61
N ARG A 148 -2.45 17.84 -13.72
CA ARG A 148 -3.10 18.69 -14.74
C ARG A 148 -3.08 20.18 -14.38
N GLY A 149 -2.83 20.55 -13.12
CA GLY A 149 -2.86 21.93 -12.63
C GLY A 149 -4.27 22.52 -12.60
N ILE A 150 -5.24 21.75 -12.16
CA ILE A 150 -6.65 22.17 -12.05
C ILE A 150 -7.14 22.21 -10.60
N LYS A 151 -8.30 22.80 -10.36
CA LYS A 151 -8.91 23.01 -9.03
C LYS A 151 -7.97 23.78 -8.09
N SER A 152 -7.66 23.26 -6.91
CA SER A 152 -6.74 23.90 -5.94
C SER A 152 -5.30 24.05 -6.46
N PHE A 153 -4.96 23.35 -7.55
CA PHE A 153 -3.66 23.43 -8.21
C PHE A 153 -3.64 24.40 -9.41
N ALA A 154 -4.77 25.07 -9.72
CA ALA A 154 -4.85 26.03 -10.81
C ALA A 154 -3.84 27.18 -10.65
N GLY A 155 -3.19 27.57 -11.75
CA GLY A 155 -2.16 28.62 -11.76
C GLY A 155 -0.82 28.25 -11.11
N LYS A 156 -0.66 27.04 -10.61
CA LYS A 156 0.57 26.55 -10.03
C LYS A 156 1.29 25.64 -11.03
N THR A 157 2.58 25.84 -11.21
CA THR A 157 3.35 25.17 -12.28
C THR A 157 4.56 24.41 -11.75
N PHE A 158 4.86 23.33 -12.39
CA PHE A 158 6.09 22.56 -12.30
C PHE A 158 6.37 21.88 -13.65
N ASP A 159 7.58 21.38 -13.85
CA ASP A 159 7.94 20.64 -15.05
C ASP A 159 7.25 19.24 -15.02
N ARG A 160 6.18 19.10 -15.81
CA ARG A 160 5.39 17.87 -15.89
C ARG A 160 6.14 16.71 -16.51
N ASP A 161 7.14 17.00 -17.33
CA ASP A 161 7.97 15.96 -17.95
C ASP A 161 8.90 15.28 -16.94
N LYS A 162 9.06 15.88 -15.75
CA LYS A 162 9.81 15.33 -14.62
C LYS A 162 8.92 14.63 -13.58
N VAL A 163 7.62 14.50 -13.84
CA VAL A 163 6.67 13.92 -12.89
C VAL A 163 5.92 12.77 -13.53
N ALA A 164 5.94 11.62 -12.86
CA ALA A 164 5.18 10.43 -13.22
C ALA A 164 3.88 10.36 -12.42
N LEU A 165 2.84 9.74 -12.98
CA LEU A 165 1.57 9.50 -12.32
C LEU A 165 1.23 8.00 -12.28
N TYR A 166 1.00 7.48 -11.08
CA TYR A 166 0.59 6.08 -10.89
C TYR A 166 -0.65 5.99 -9.99
N THR A 167 -1.79 5.67 -10.58
CA THR A 167 -3.06 5.56 -9.85
C THR A 167 -3.75 4.22 -10.08
N GLY A 168 -4.47 3.73 -9.08
CA GLY A 168 -5.25 2.50 -9.20
C GLY A 168 -6.47 2.66 -10.10
N ARG A 169 -7.04 3.87 -10.12
CA ARG A 169 -8.25 4.20 -10.88
C ARG A 169 -7.90 4.75 -12.26
N ASN A 170 -8.72 4.38 -13.25
CA ASN A 170 -8.72 5.00 -14.57
C ASN A 170 -9.30 6.43 -14.47
N LEU A 171 -8.50 7.44 -14.80
CA LEU A 171 -8.90 8.85 -14.71
C LEU A 171 -9.38 9.41 -16.06
N ASP A 172 -9.01 8.76 -17.15
CA ASP A 172 -9.23 9.25 -18.53
C ASP A 172 -10.15 8.32 -19.33
N ASP A 173 -10.79 7.38 -18.64
CA ASP A 173 -11.70 6.38 -19.23
C ASP A 173 -11.10 5.61 -20.43
N VAL A 174 -9.80 5.31 -20.34
CA VAL A 174 -9.08 4.54 -21.36
C VAL A 174 -9.27 3.04 -21.12
N SER A 175 -8.99 2.23 -22.13
CA SER A 175 -9.05 0.77 -22.00
C SER A 175 -8.07 0.25 -20.94
N THR A 176 -8.37 -0.92 -20.36
CA THR A 176 -7.53 -1.57 -19.35
C THR A 176 -6.10 -1.79 -19.83
N ALA A 177 -5.92 -2.13 -21.12
CA ALA A 177 -4.61 -2.33 -21.74
C ALA A 177 -3.80 -1.02 -21.76
N VAL A 178 -4.43 0.09 -22.17
CA VAL A 178 -3.79 1.42 -22.19
C VAL A 178 -3.45 1.87 -20.77
N LEU A 179 -4.31 1.62 -19.81
CA LEU A 179 -4.04 1.95 -18.41
C LEU A 179 -2.84 1.16 -17.86
N ALA A 180 -2.77 -0.14 -18.17
CA ALA A 180 -1.66 -0.99 -17.76
C ALA A 180 -0.33 -0.50 -18.37
N GLU A 181 -0.34 -0.14 -19.65
CA GLU A 181 0.85 0.40 -20.34
C GLU A 181 1.30 1.74 -19.74
N ARG A 182 0.37 2.66 -19.45
CA ARG A 182 0.67 3.93 -18.76
C ARG A 182 1.30 3.71 -17.39
N LYS A 183 0.79 2.75 -16.63
CA LYS A 183 1.36 2.39 -15.32
C LYS A 183 2.77 1.82 -15.45
N ARG A 184 2.99 0.92 -16.41
CA ARG A 184 4.30 0.35 -16.68
C ARG A 184 5.30 1.45 -17.06
N LYS A 185 4.92 2.33 -17.99
CA LYS A 185 5.75 3.46 -18.41
C LYS A 185 6.09 4.39 -17.23
N ALA A 186 5.10 4.79 -16.43
CA ALA A 186 5.33 5.64 -15.26
C ALA A 186 6.27 4.98 -14.24
N PHE A 187 6.14 3.66 -14.04
CA PHE A 187 7.03 2.88 -13.19
C PHE A 187 8.48 2.90 -13.72
N ASP A 188 8.66 2.61 -15.01
CA ASP A 188 9.98 2.55 -15.65
C ASP A 188 10.68 3.92 -15.66
N GLU A 189 9.96 5.00 -16.00
CA GLU A 189 10.46 6.38 -15.97
C GLU A 189 10.89 6.83 -14.57
N PHE A 190 10.11 6.45 -13.54
CA PHE A 190 10.46 6.75 -12.15
C PHE A 190 11.63 5.87 -11.65
N ARG A 191 11.62 4.59 -11.99
CA ARG A 191 12.70 3.65 -11.63
C ARG A 191 14.03 4.07 -12.22
N SER A 192 14.05 4.47 -13.48
CA SER A 192 15.28 4.96 -14.16
C SER A 192 15.76 6.31 -13.61
N GLY A 193 14.88 7.11 -13.01
CA GLY A 193 15.16 8.47 -12.57
C GLY A 193 14.94 9.53 -13.66
N GLU A 194 14.43 9.17 -14.83
CA GLU A 194 14.01 10.10 -15.87
C GLU A 194 12.96 11.07 -15.33
N LYS A 195 12.02 10.54 -14.53
CA LYS A 195 11.05 11.31 -13.76
C LYS A 195 11.30 11.12 -12.26
N PRO A 196 12.02 12.04 -11.62
CA PRO A 196 12.39 11.87 -10.21
C PRO A 196 11.20 11.97 -9.25
N VAL A 197 10.06 12.50 -9.66
CA VAL A 197 8.88 12.63 -8.80
C VAL A 197 7.75 11.73 -9.29
N MET A 198 7.18 10.94 -8.37
CA MET A 198 6.00 10.11 -8.61
C MET A 198 4.81 10.63 -7.80
N LEU A 199 3.72 11.01 -8.48
CA LEU A 199 2.43 11.22 -7.83
C LEU A 199 1.67 9.90 -7.84
N ALA A 200 1.33 9.38 -6.67
CA ALA A 200 0.79 8.03 -6.55
C ALA A 200 -0.41 7.94 -5.61
N THR A 201 -1.20 6.89 -5.78
CA THR A 201 -2.10 6.40 -4.74
C THR A 201 -1.51 5.12 -4.12
N LYS A 202 -2.16 4.59 -3.08
CA LYS A 202 -1.78 3.32 -2.45
C LYS A 202 -1.66 2.11 -3.41
N ALA A 203 -2.12 2.26 -4.66
CA ALA A 203 -1.93 1.25 -5.70
C ALA A 203 -0.45 1.12 -6.13
N PHE A 204 0.38 2.11 -5.81
CA PHE A 204 1.83 2.06 -5.98
C PHE A 204 2.46 1.74 -4.63
N GLY A 205 3.13 0.62 -4.49
CA GLY A 205 3.80 0.26 -3.22
C GLY A 205 3.89 -1.23 -2.97
N MET A 206 2.84 -2.01 -3.26
CA MET A 206 2.91 -3.46 -3.09
C MET A 206 3.73 -4.11 -4.21
N GLY A 207 4.75 -4.87 -3.82
CA GLY A 207 5.64 -5.56 -4.77
C GLY A 207 6.56 -4.63 -5.59
N VAL A 208 6.74 -3.40 -5.13
CA VAL A 208 7.62 -2.42 -5.77
C VAL A 208 8.95 -2.39 -5.05
N ASP A 209 10.02 -2.74 -5.76
CA ASP A 209 11.39 -2.59 -5.30
C ASP A 209 12.11 -1.54 -6.16
N ILE A 210 12.27 -0.35 -5.60
CA ILE A 210 12.95 0.78 -6.23
C ILE A 210 13.96 1.35 -5.24
N ASN A 211 15.22 1.32 -5.64
CA ASN A 211 16.32 1.86 -4.86
C ASN A 211 16.34 3.40 -4.90
N ASN A 212 16.93 3.99 -3.87
CA ASN A 212 17.24 5.42 -3.79
C ASN A 212 16.02 6.34 -3.73
N ILE A 213 14.89 5.87 -3.18
CA ILE A 213 13.80 6.77 -2.81
C ILE A 213 14.24 7.52 -1.56
N VAL A 214 14.34 8.83 -1.69
CA VAL A 214 14.83 9.72 -0.62
C VAL A 214 13.68 10.26 0.21
N ASN A 215 12.56 10.62 -0.45
CA ASN A 215 11.41 11.18 0.24
C ASN A 215 10.14 10.40 -0.06
N VAL A 216 9.32 10.25 0.97
CA VAL A 216 7.91 9.84 0.85
C VAL A 216 7.06 10.94 1.47
N TYR A 217 6.21 11.55 0.66
CA TYR A 217 5.33 12.63 1.08
C TYR A 217 3.88 12.18 1.08
N HIS A 218 3.16 12.42 2.16
CA HIS A 218 1.73 12.14 2.25
C HIS A 218 0.94 13.44 2.15
N TYR A 219 0.16 13.59 1.08
CA TYR A 219 -0.70 14.78 0.86
C TYR A 219 -1.85 14.88 1.87
N ALA A 220 -2.23 13.78 2.49
CA ALA A 220 -3.22 13.73 3.56
C ALA A 220 -2.77 12.76 4.65
N VAL A 221 -3.42 12.84 5.81
CA VAL A 221 -3.20 11.88 6.90
C VAL A 221 -3.55 10.48 6.39
N THR A 222 -2.67 9.53 6.63
CA THR A 222 -2.92 8.11 6.34
C THR A 222 -3.95 7.54 7.32
N GLY A 223 -4.78 6.62 6.87
CA GLY A 223 -5.83 6.01 7.70
C GLY A 223 -5.28 5.17 8.85
N ASN A 224 -4.05 4.67 8.69
CA ASN A 224 -3.24 4.00 9.71
C ASN A 224 -1.76 4.28 9.46
N LEU A 225 -0.92 3.97 10.44
CA LEU A 225 0.54 4.14 10.36
C LEU A 225 1.26 2.89 9.80
N CYS A 226 0.51 1.86 9.43
CA CYS A 226 1.01 0.61 8.87
C CYS A 226 0.81 0.55 7.37
#